data_46133ec4f54211cd9312dc62ab4e0d50
#
_entry.id   46133ec4f54211cd9312dc62ab4e0d50
#
_cell.length_a   1.000
_cell.length_b   1.000
_cell.length_c   1.000
_cell.angle_alpha   90.00
_cell.angle_beta   90.00
_cell.angle_gamma   90.00
#
_symmetry.space_group_name_H-M   'P 1'
#
loop_
_entity.id
_entity.type
_entity.pdbx_description
1 polymer ?
#
loop_
_entity_poly.entity_id
_entity_poly.type
_entity_poly.pdbx_seq_one_letter_code
_entity_poly.pdbx_strand_id
1 'polypeptide(L)'
;MLDFAEPLIKNLAFMTVTMADLKDQINEEGCVVEYKNGENQYGTKKNPAVETYNAMFKNYTAAYKTLADMIPKPEEYEKRDDEVDEFDAFLSERDS
;
A
#
# COMPACT_ATOMS: atom_id res chain seq x y z
N MET A 1 -21.71 12.86 2.38
CA MET A 1 -20.26 12.88 2.21
C MET A 1 -19.51 12.36 3.39
N LEU A 2 -19.85 12.81 4.57
CA LEU A 2 -19.26 12.29 5.80
C LEU A 2 -19.59 10.81 6.00
N ASP A 3 -20.70 10.35 5.45
CA ASP A 3 -21.13 8.97 5.58
C ASP A 3 -20.20 7.98 4.86
N PHE A 4 -19.47 8.46 3.86
CA PHE A 4 -18.49 7.66 3.14
C PHE A 4 -17.12 7.68 3.79
N ALA A 5 -16.79 8.77 4.47
CA ALA A 5 -15.44 8.93 5.00
C ALA A 5 -15.13 7.93 6.11
N GLU A 6 -16.09 7.69 7.00
CA GLU A 6 -15.86 6.78 8.12
C GLU A 6 -15.59 5.33 7.69
N PRO A 7 -16.43 4.70 6.86
CA PRO A 7 -16.11 3.33 6.42
C PRO A 7 -14.85 3.28 5.56
N LEU A 8 -14.57 4.34 4.80
CA LEU A 8 -13.36 4.40 3.99
C LEU A 8 -12.11 4.44 4.89
N ILE A 9 -12.14 5.26 5.94
CA ILE A 9 -11.03 5.34 6.90
C ILE A 9 -10.82 3.99 7.59
N LYS A 10 -11.90 3.35 8.01
CA LYS A 10 -11.82 2.04 8.65
C LYS A 10 -11.20 1.00 7.72
N ASN A 11 -11.59 1.05 6.46
CA ASN A 11 -11.05 0.13 5.47
C ASN A 11 -9.57 0.39 5.20
N LEU A 12 -9.19 1.66 5.13
CA LEU A 12 -7.78 2.03 4.96
C LEU A 12 -6.94 1.55 6.14
N ALA A 13 -7.47 1.69 7.36
CA ALA A 13 -6.77 1.22 8.55
C ALA A 13 -6.60 -0.31 8.51
N PHE A 14 -7.64 -1.02 8.11
CA PHE A 14 -7.58 -2.47 7.95
C PHE A 14 -6.53 -2.87 6.92
N MET A 15 -6.51 -2.17 5.78
CA MET A 15 -5.54 -2.43 4.73
C MET A 15 -4.11 -2.19 5.19
N THR A 16 -3.90 -1.15 6.00
CA THR A 16 -2.58 -0.83 6.54
C THR A 16 -2.04 -1.99 7.37
N VAL A 17 -2.88 -2.54 8.26
CA VAL A 17 -2.49 -3.67 9.10
C VAL A 17 -2.23 -4.91 8.25
N THR A 18 -3.11 -5.18 7.29
CA THR A 18 -2.97 -6.34 6.42
C THR A 18 -1.70 -6.26 5.58
N MET A 19 -1.39 -5.06 5.05
CA MET A 19 -0.17 -4.86 4.28
C MET A 19 1.08 -5.05 5.14
N ALA A 20 1.03 -4.64 6.40
CA ALA A 20 2.15 -4.87 7.31
C ALA A 20 2.38 -6.37 7.54
N ASP A 21 1.29 -7.12 7.73
CA ASP A 21 1.37 -8.57 7.90
C ASP A 21 1.92 -9.26 6.64
N LEU A 22 1.48 -8.81 5.47
CA LEU A 22 1.99 -9.34 4.21
C LEU A 22 3.47 -9.04 4.03
N LYS A 23 3.90 -7.85 4.43
CA LYS A 23 5.31 -7.48 4.40
C LYS A 23 6.15 -8.41 5.27
N ASP A 24 5.67 -8.67 6.48
CA ASP A 24 6.37 -9.57 7.39
C ASP A 24 6.45 -10.97 6.81
N GLN A 25 5.36 -11.44 6.22
CA GLN A 25 5.34 -12.74 5.57
C GLN A 25 6.34 -12.81 4.41
N ILE A 26 6.38 -11.79 3.58
CA ILE A 26 7.32 -11.73 2.46
C ILE A 26 8.75 -11.70 2.97
N ASN A 27 9.00 -10.95 4.05
CA ASN A 27 10.34 -10.88 4.63
C ASN A 27 10.80 -12.23 5.20
N GLU A 28 9.88 -13.00 5.74
CA GLU A 28 10.19 -14.32 6.28
C GLU A 28 10.35 -15.37 5.19
N GLU A 29 9.45 -15.38 4.22
CA GLU A 29 9.39 -16.41 3.19
C GLU A 29 10.20 -16.08 1.95
N GLY A 30 10.43 -14.79 1.69
CA GLY A 30 11.07 -14.33 0.47
C GLY A 30 10.07 -14.14 -0.66
N CYS A 31 10.56 -13.59 -1.76
CA CYS A 31 9.73 -13.31 -2.94
C CYS A 31 9.46 -14.57 -3.76
N VAL A 32 10.25 -15.61 -3.54
CA VAL A 32 10.12 -16.90 -4.21
C VAL A 32 10.03 -17.98 -3.15
N VAL A 33 9.07 -18.88 -3.31
CA VAL A 33 8.87 -19.96 -2.35
C VAL A 33 8.98 -21.29 -3.07
N GLU A 34 9.39 -22.31 -2.34
CA GLU A 34 9.45 -23.67 -2.86
C GLU A 34 8.09 -24.32 -2.77
N TYR A 35 7.80 -25.18 -3.70
CA TYR A 35 6.61 -26.02 -3.63
C TYR A 35 6.94 -27.43 -4.07
N LYS A 36 6.17 -28.39 -3.58
CA LYS A 36 6.32 -29.79 -3.92
C LYS A 36 5.14 -30.21 -4.81
N ASN A 37 5.46 -30.72 -5.99
CA ASN A 37 4.44 -31.18 -6.92
C ASN A 37 4.69 -32.67 -7.21
N GLY A 38 4.18 -33.53 -6.33
CA GLY A 38 4.41 -34.96 -6.41
C GLY A 38 5.55 -35.39 -5.48
N GLU A 39 5.88 -36.69 -5.49
CA GLU A 39 6.80 -37.27 -4.52
C GLU A 39 8.24 -36.78 -4.64
N ASN A 40 8.70 -36.52 -5.85
CA ASN A 40 10.09 -36.13 -6.08
C ASN A 40 10.21 -34.90 -6.95
N GLN A 41 9.14 -34.14 -7.08
CA GLN A 41 9.15 -32.94 -7.90
C GLN A 41 9.04 -31.71 -7.03
N TYR A 42 10.09 -30.92 -7.06
CA TYR A 42 10.15 -29.64 -6.36
C TYR A 42 10.32 -28.54 -7.38
N GLY A 43 9.76 -27.41 -7.09
CA GLY A 43 9.90 -26.25 -7.93
C GLY A 43 9.87 -24.99 -7.10
N THR A 44 10.05 -23.87 -7.76
CA THR A 44 9.93 -22.57 -7.14
C THR A 44 8.85 -21.77 -7.85
N LYS A 45 8.19 -20.91 -7.12
CA LYS A 45 7.18 -20.01 -7.67
C LYS A 45 7.24 -18.69 -6.94
N LYS A 46 6.64 -17.68 -7.53
CA LYS A 46 6.50 -16.39 -6.87
C LYS A 46 5.68 -16.58 -5.59
N ASN A 47 6.10 -15.91 -4.54
CA ASN A 47 5.31 -15.92 -3.31
C ASN A 47 4.00 -15.20 -3.56
N PRO A 48 2.85 -15.88 -3.39
CA PRO A 48 1.55 -15.23 -3.62
C PRO A 48 1.34 -13.97 -2.79
N ALA A 49 2.00 -13.88 -1.63
CA ALA A 49 1.89 -12.69 -0.78
C ALA A 49 2.39 -11.44 -1.48
N VAL A 50 3.37 -11.57 -2.39
CA VAL A 50 3.89 -10.42 -3.14
C VAL A 50 2.82 -9.83 -4.05
N GLU A 51 2.12 -10.69 -4.79
CA GLU A 51 1.05 -10.23 -5.67
C GLU A 51 -0.10 -9.63 -4.87
N THR A 52 -0.45 -10.27 -3.76
CA THR A 52 -1.51 -9.79 -2.89
C THR A 52 -1.15 -8.42 -2.32
N TYR A 53 0.09 -8.26 -1.86
CA TYR A 53 0.57 -6.98 -1.36
C TYR A 53 0.49 -5.89 -2.42
N ASN A 54 0.96 -6.19 -3.62
CA ASN A 54 0.97 -5.22 -4.71
C ASN A 54 -0.45 -4.79 -5.11
N ALA A 55 -1.37 -5.75 -5.18
CA ALA A 55 -2.77 -5.45 -5.49
C ALA A 55 -3.40 -4.60 -4.39
N MET A 56 -3.14 -4.95 -3.14
CA MET A 56 -3.68 -4.19 -2.02
C MET A 56 -3.09 -2.79 -1.94
N PHE A 57 -1.79 -2.66 -2.20
CA PHE A 57 -1.14 -1.34 -2.22
C PHE A 57 -1.75 -0.44 -3.28
N LYS A 58 -2.03 -0.98 -4.44
CA LYS A 58 -2.67 -0.22 -5.52
C LYS A 58 -4.05 0.24 -5.09
N ASN A 59 -4.83 -0.64 -4.49
CA ASN A 59 -6.18 -0.32 -4.02
C ASN A 59 -6.14 0.67 -2.85
N TYR A 60 -5.16 0.50 -1.97
CA TYR A 60 -4.95 1.42 -0.84
C TYR A 60 -4.67 2.84 -1.35
N THR A 61 -3.78 2.96 -2.31
CA THR A 61 -3.42 4.25 -2.89
C THR A 61 -4.63 4.93 -3.53
N ALA A 62 -5.43 4.17 -4.27
CA ALA A 62 -6.64 4.69 -4.89
C ALA A 62 -7.66 5.15 -3.85
N ALA A 63 -7.85 4.35 -2.79
CA ALA A 63 -8.78 4.69 -1.72
C ALA A 63 -8.31 5.90 -0.94
N TYR A 64 -7.02 5.98 -0.67
CA TYR A 64 -6.43 7.13 0.02
C TYR A 64 -6.65 8.42 -0.78
N LYS A 65 -6.46 8.33 -2.09
CA LYS A 65 -6.68 9.48 -2.97
C LYS A 65 -8.14 9.91 -2.92
N THR A 66 -9.06 8.95 -2.94
CA THR A 66 -10.48 9.24 -2.83
C THR A 66 -10.79 9.97 -1.54
N LEU A 67 -10.23 9.50 -0.42
CA LEU A 67 -10.43 10.16 0.86
C LEU A 67 -9.87 11.58 0.85
N ALA A 68 -8.68 11.76 0.30
CA ALA A 68 -8.06 13.08 0.22
C ALA A 68 -8.90 14.04 -0.61
N ASP A 69 -9.53 13.55 -1.67
CA ASP A 69 -10.39 14.38 -2.51
C ASP A 69 -11.69 14.77 -1.83
N MET A 70 -12.11 14.04 -0.81
CA MET A 70 -13.30 14.36 -0.01
C MET A 70 -13.09 15.49 0.98
N ILE A 71 -11.84 15.78 1.31
CA ILE A 71 -11.52 16.81 2.31
C ILE A 71 -11.60 18.18 1.65
N PRO A 72 -12.44 19.11 2.18
CA PRO A 72 -12.52 20.47 1.63
C PRO A 72 -11.20 21.21 1.79
N LYS A 73 -10.78 21.92 0.72
CA LYS A 73 -9.45 22.51 0.69
C LYS A 73 -9.37 24.01 0.44
N PRO A 74 -10.40 24.83 0.69
CA PRO A 74 -10.34 26.21 0.22
C PRO A 74 -9.25 27.06 0.87
N GLU A 75 -8.88 26.76 2.10
CA GLU A 75 -7.93 27.59 2.84
C GLU A 75 -6.57 26.94 3.07
N GLU A 76 -6.42 25.70 2.63
CA GLU A 76 -5.21 24.93 2.87
C GLU A 76 -4.35 24.72 1.63
N TYR A 77 -4.71 25.38 0.54
CA TYR A 77 -3.98 25.22 -0.70
C TYR A 77 -2.50 25.54 -0.57
N GLU A 78 -2.18 26.63 0.11
CA GLU A 78 -0.79 27.03 0.28
C GLU A 78 0.00 26.04 1.14
N LYS A 79 -0.60 25.60 2.26
CA LYS A 79 0.02 24.61 3.12
C LYS A 79 0.21 23.29 2.40
N ARG A 80 -0.74 22.95 1.57
CA ARG A 80 -0.70 21.71 0.84
C ARG A 80 0.38 21.71 -0.22
N ASP A 81 0.57 22.83 -0.88
CA ASP A 81 1.65 22.98 -1.84
C ASP A 81 3.01 22.83 -1.16
N ASP A 82 3.15 23.40 0.03
CA ASP A 82 4.37 23.25 0.82
C ASP A 82 4.62 21.81 1.19
N GLU A 83 3.57 21.09 1.61
CA GLU A 83 3.68 19.67 1.95
C GLU A 83 4.06 18.83 0.74
N VAL A 84 3.47 19.12 -0.41
CA VAL A 84 3.79 18.41 -1.65
C VAL A 84 5.24 18.66 -2.04
N ASP A 85 5.71 19.90 -1.92
CA ASP A 85 7.09 20.25 -2.22
C ASP A 85 8.07 19.51 -1.31
N GLU A 86 7.75 19.41 -0.03
CA GLU A 86 8.58 18.66 0.92
C GLU A 86 8.61 17.18 0.59
N PHE A 87 7.48 16.64 0.21
CA PHE A 87 7.39 15.24 -0.16
C PHE A 87 8.17 14.95 -1.44
N ASP A 88 8.06 15.83 -2.42
CA ASP A 88 8.81 15.71 -3.66
C ASP A 88 10.30 15.81 -3.42
N ALA A 89 10.72 16.73 -2.56
CA ALA A 89 12.13 16.87 -2.19
C ALA A 89 12.64 15.59 -1.51
N PHE A 90 11.83 15.03 -0.64
CA PHE A 90 12.16 13.80 0.05
C PHE A 90 12.34 12.65 -0.94
N LEU A 91 11.44 12.52 -1.90
CA LEU A 91 11.52 11.49 -2.93
C LEU A 91 12.75 11.68 -3.81
N SER A 92 13.07 12.93 -4.16
CA SER A 92 14.24 13.23 -4.97
C SER A 92 15.53 12.84 -4.27
N GLU A 93 15.63 13.09 -2.98
CA GLU A 93 16.79 12.67 -2.19
C GLU A 93 16.93 11.17 -2.15
N ARG A 94 15.80 10.46 -2.10
CA ARG A 94 15.79 9.00 -2.03
C ARG A 94 16.26 8.37 -3.34
N ASP A 95 15.93 9.01 -4.45
CA ASP A 95 16.26 8.49 -5.78
C ASP A 95 17.68 8.85 -6.21
N SER A 96 18.30 9.77 -5.54
CA SER A 96 19.68 10.13 -5.82
C SER A 96 20.64 9.38 -4.89
#